data_78c62d45dc92119a53dd54b0237dca4e
#
_entry.id   78c62d45dc92119a53dd54b0237dca4e
#
_cell.length_a   1.000
_cell.length_b   1.000
_cell.length_c   1.000
_cell.angle_alpha   90.00
_cell.angle_beta   90.00
_cell.angle_gamma   90.00
#
_symmetry.space_group_name_H-M   'P 1'
#
loop_
_entity.id
_entity.type
_entity.pdbx_description
1 polymer ?
#
loop_
_entity_poly.entity_id
_entity_poly.type
_entity_poly.pdbx_seq_one_letter_code
_entity_poly.pdbx_strand_id
1 'polypeptide(L)'
;MAFRRFVDVLVGYGWMFPVVGVFAWGLNFDATYIIIGGMLLYFGNVGFLPSRFXRTVGNIVSRTKFVTSSGNNASWAYTFLKGLSFPFAIIGLVTALTMLSDLSSPLGESTGSAIFRVIGLLLLLPLFFDWLLIRFSMAKRGLWERIFGGVWLVRSTKTGSSKGWLKRLDQLSDYAEKRGLLSEKEEDTVNLD
;
A
#
# COMPACT_ATOMS: atom_id res chain seq x y z
N MET A 1 9.67 1.28 -10.21
CA MET A 1 8.57 0.81 -9.30
C MET A 1 8.32 1.72 -8.10
N ALA A 2 9.29 2.53 -7.68
CA ALA A 2 9.16 3.45 -6.54
C ALA A 2 8.05 4.50 -6.74
N PHE A 3 7.95 5.08 -7.93
CA PHE A 3 6.96 6.13 -8.24
C PHE A 3 5.52 5.66 -8.01
N ARG A 4 5.18 4.44 -8.43
CA ARG A 4 3.85 3.85 -8.18
C ARG A 4 3.52 3.81 -6.67
N ARG A 5 4.48 3.29 -5.87
CA ARG A 5 4.30 3.19 -4.42
C ARG A 5 4.16 4.57 -3.79
N PHE A 6 4.95 5.53 -4.25
CA PHE A 6 4.87 6.92 -3.79
C PHE A 6 3.48 7.50 -4.02
N VAL A 7 2.91 7.33 -5.22
CA VAL A 7 1.56 7.82 -5.55
C VAL A 7 0.50 7.12 -4.67
N ASP A 8 0.58 5.79 -4.51
CA ASP A 8 -0.37 5.05 -3.67
C ASP A 8 -0.28 5.48 -2.19
N VAL A 9 0.93 5.72 -1.68
CA VAL A 9 1.14 6.23 -0.31
C VAL A 9 0.59 7.65 -0.19
N LEU A 10 0.86 8.52 -1.16
CA LEU A 10 0.36 9.89 -1.13
C LEU A 10 -1.18 9.94 -1.13
N VAL A 11 -1.82 9.14 -1.97
CA VAL A 11 -3.30 9.08 -2.02
C VAL A 11 -3.87 8.47 -0.74
N GLY A 12 -3.24 7.39 -0.23
CA GLY A 12 -3.75 6.69 0.95
C GLY A 12 -3.46 7.39 2.27
N TYR A 13 -2.32 8.07 2.38
CA TYR A 13 -1.83 8.60 3.67
C TYR A 13 -1.46 10.08 3.63
N GLY A 14 -1.51 10.74 2.46
CA GLY A 14 -1.17 12.16 2.33
C GLY A 14 -1.99 13.09 3.22
N TRP A 15 -3.22 12.69 3.54
CA TRP A 15 -4.10 13.43 4.45
C TRP A 15 -3.57 13.46 5.90
N MET A 16 -2.68 12.55 6.27
CA MET A 16 -2.09 12.52 7.63
C MET A 16 -1.15 13.72 7.85
N PHE A 17 -0.48 14.21 6.79
CA PHE A 17 0.47 15.32 6.94
C PHE A 17 -0.18 16.59 7.48
N PRO A 18 -1.30 17.09 6.91
CA PRO A 18 -1.98 18.26 7.50
C PRO A 18 -2.51 17.99 8.91
N VAL A 19 -3.01 16.80 9.20
CA VAL A 19 -3.48 16.45 10.56
C VAL A 19 -2.33 16.54 11.56
N VAL A 20 -1.20 15.88 11.25
CA VAL A 20 -0.01 15.92 12.12
C VAL A 20 0.52 17.35 12.26
N GLY A 21 0.54 18.13 11.18
CA GLY A 21 0.98 19.54 11.20
C GLY A 21 0.12 20.38 12.15
N VAL A 22 -1.19 20.27 12.07
CA VAL A 22 -2.11 21.02 12.94
C VAL A 22 -1.88 20.67 14.41
N PHE A 23 -1.75 19.39 14.74
CA PHE A 23 -1.49 18.95 16.11
C PHE A 23 -0.10 19.37 16.59
N ALA A 24 0.91 19.32 15.73
CA ALA A 24 2.28 19.73 16.08
C ALA A 24 2.36 21.23 16.42
N TRP A 25 1.50 22.05 15.77
CA TRP A 25 1.40 23.49 16.09
C TRP A 25 0.55 23.78 17.34
N GLY A 26 0.03 22.77 18.00
CA GLY A 26 -0.76 22.94 19.23
C GLY A 26 -2.16 23.54 18.98
N LEU A 27 -2.65 23.48 17.76
CA LEU A 27 -3.98 23.98 17.45
C LEU A 27 -5.05 22.94 17.85
N ASN A 28 -6.04 23.39 18.60
CA ASN A 28 -7.19 22.56 18.94
C ASN A 28 -8.12 22.45 17.73
N PHE A 29 -7.96 21.38 16.98
CA PHE A 29 -8.69 21.16 15.75
C PHE A 29 -9.34 19.78 15.78
N ASP A 30 -10.61 19.72 15.45
CA ASP A 30 -11.30 18.44 15.31
C ASP A 30 -10.96 17.80 13.97
N ALA A 31 -10.02 16.85 13.99
CA ALA A 31 -9.54 16.16 12.80
C ALA A 31 -10.51 15.09 12.28
N THR A 32 -11.65 14.87 12.94
CA THR A 32 -12.58 13.77 12.63
C THR A 32 -12.94 13.70 11.14
N TYR A 33 -13.32 14.86 10.57
CA TYR A 33 -13.75 14.89 9.17
C TYR A 33 -12.59 14.60 8.20
N ILE A 34 -11.38 15.06 8.53
CA ILE A 34 -10.19 14.77 7.70
C ILE A 34 -9.86 13.28 7.79
N ILE A 35 -9.95 12.69 8.97
CA ILE A 35 -9.69 11.26 9.18
C ILE A 35 -10.73 10.42 8.40
N ILE A 36 -12.01 10.76 8.51
CA ILE A 36 -13.07 10.06 7.76
C ILE A 36 -12.82 10.17 6.25
N GLY A 37 -12.56 11.38 5.76
CA GLY A 37 -12.27 11.61 4.35
C GLY A 37 -11.03 10.85 3.88
N GLY A 38 -9.98 10.84 4.71
CA GLY A 38 -8.75 10.09 4.45
C GLY A 38 -8.97 8.58 4.38
N MET A 39 -9.77 8.05 5.30
CA MET A 39 -10.15 6.63 5.29
C MET A 39 -10.94 6.28 4.02
N LEU A 40 -11.89 7.15 3.62
CA LEU A 40 -12.64 6.95 2.38
C LEU A 40 -11.72 6.94 1.15
N LEU A 41 -10.73 7.86 1.10
CA LEU A 41 -9.73 7.89 0.04
C LEU A 41 -8.89 6.61 0.04
N TYR A 42 -8.45 6.17 1.21
CA TYR A 42 -7.64 4.96 1.37
C TYR A 42 -8.41 3.72 0.88
N PHE A 43 -9.61 3.49 1.42
CA PHE A 43 -10.43 2.33 1.03
C PHE A 43 -10.91 2.45 -0.41
N GLY A 44 -11.15 3.65 -0.89
CA GLY A 44 -11.41 3.92 -2.31
C GLY A 44 -10.27 3.46 -3.20
N ASN A 45 -9.03 3.83 -2.84
CA ASN A 45 -7.85 3.47 -3.63
C ASN A 45 -7.51 1.98 -3.56
N VAL A 46 -7.60 1.36 -2.37
CA VAL A 46 -7.13 -0.02 -2.15
C VAL A 46 -8.24 -1.06 -2.38
N GLY A 47 -9.49 -0.68 -2.15
CA GLY A 47 -10.65 -1.57 -2.29
C GLY A 47 -11.51 -1.29 -3.52
N PHE A 48 -12.11 -0.09 -3.58
CA PHE A 48 -13.09 0.24 -4.62
C PHE A 48 -12.46 0.30 -6.03
N LEU A 49 -11.37 1.02 -6.21
CA LEU A 49 -10.73 1.13 -7.52
C LEU A 49 -10.28 -0.24 -8.07
N PRO A 50 -9.57 -1.08 -7.29
CA PRO A 50 -9.21 -2.41 -7.78
C PRO A 50 -10.40 -3.32 -8.05
N SER A 51 -11.48 -3.20 -7.30
CA SER A 51 -12.69 -4.02 -7.55
C SER A 51 -13.35 -3.65 -8.88
N ARG A 52 -13.28 -2.36 -9.28
CA ARG A 52 -13.96 -1.86 -10.49
C ARG A 52 -13.03 -1.82 -11.71
N PHE A 53 -11.78 -1.45 -11.52
CA PHE A 53 -10.83 -1.21 -12.61
C PHE A 53 -9.57 -2.08 -12.58
N UNK A 54 -9.28 -2.77 -11.47
CA UNK A 54 -8.24 -3.56 -11.30
C UNK A 54 -7.00 -2.95 -11.10
N ARG A 55 -7.14 -1.73 -10.77
CA ARG A 55 -5.94 -0.92 -10.60
C ARG A 55 -6.13 0.08 -9.48
N THR A 56 -5.06 0.37 -8.73
CA THR A 56 -5.01 1.51 -7.79
C THR A 56 -4.70 2.78 -8.58
N VAL A 57 -4.82 3.96 -7.93
CA VAL A 57 -4.39 5.23 -8.52
C VAL A 57 -2.91 5.15 -8.92
N GLY A 58 -2.04 4.62 -8.06
CA GLY A 58 -0.62 4.44 -8.38
C GLY A 58 -0.40 3.56 -9.61
N ASN A 59 -1.18 2.49 -9.75
CA ASN A 59 -1.11 1.61 -10.92
C ASN A 59 -1.55 2.32 -12.20
N ILE A 60 -2.59 3.17 -12.12
CA ILE A 60 -3.07 3.93 -13.29
C ILE A 60 -2.02 4.93 -13.73
N VAL A 61 -1.51 5.75 -12.78
CA VAL A 61 -0.54 6.81 -13.08
C VAL A 61 0.80 6.24 -13.57
N SER A 62 1.22 5.07 -13.06
CA SER A 62 2.48 4.42 -13.48
C SER A 62 2.32 3.48 -14.68
N ARG A 63 1.13 3.39 -15.27
CA ARG A 63 0.82 2.48 -16.39
C ARG A 63 1.21 1.04 -16.08
N THR A 64 0.86 0.57 -14.89
CA THR A 64 1.11 -0.81 -14.49
C THR A 64 -0.20 -1.51 -14.15
N LYS A 65 -0.16 -2.84 -14.13
CA LYS A 65 -1.26 -3.66 -13.61
C LYS A 65 -0.70 -4.93 -12.98
N PHE A 66 -1.45 -5.47 -12.07
CA PHE A 66 -1.15 -6.77 -11.48
C PHE A 66 -1.78 -7.88 -12.29
N VAL A 67 -0.97 -8.88 -12.68
CA VAL A 67 -1.43 -10.08 -13.37
C VAL A 67 -0.96 -11.33 -12.63
N THR A 68 -1.75 -12.37 -12.68
CA THR A 68 -1.39 -13.69 -12.14
C THR A 68 -0.47 -14.42 -13.13
N SER A 69 0.16 -15.49 -12.67
CA SER A 69 0.98 -16.36 -13.54
C SER A 69 0.20 -16.95 -14.71
N SER A 70 -1.13 -17.01 -14.62
CA SER A 70 -2.02 -17.44 -15.72
C SER A 70 -2.35 -16.32 -16.72
N GLY A 71 -1.80 -15.11 -16.56
CA GLY A 71 -2.06 -13.98 -17.44
C GLY A 71 -3.32 -13.18 -17.13
N ASN A 72 -4.14 -13.62 -16.20
CA ASN A 72 -5.38 -12.94 -15.82
C ASN A 72 -5.07 -11.75 -14.88
N ASN A 73 -5.98 -10.78 -14.83
CA ASN A 73 -5.86 -9.69 -13.86
C ASN A 73 -5.90 -10.25 -12.43
N ALA A 74 -5.03 -9.72 -11.56
CA ALA A 74 -5.05 -10.13 -10.17
C ALA A 74 -6.38 -9.77 -9.51
N SER A 75 -6.84 -10.60 -8.58
CA SER A 75 -8.05 -10.35 -7.80
C SER A 75 -7.96 -9.02 -7.04
N TRP A 76 -9.08 -8.32 -6.91
CA TRP A 76 -9.15 -7.11 -6.08
C TRP A 76 -8.77 -7.41 -4.62
N ALA A 77 -9.07 -8.63 -4.14
CA ALA A 77 -8.73 -9.06 -2.79
C ALA A 77 -7.20 -9.05 -2.57
N TYR A 78 -6.40 -9.39 -3.58
CA TYR A 78 -4.94 -9.27 -3.52
C TYR A 78 -4.51 -7.84 -3.21
N THR A 79 -5.03 -6.86 -3.97
CA THR A 79 -4.66 -5.46 -3.82
C THR A 79 -5.12 -4.93 -2.45
N PHE A 80 -6.32 -5.32 -2.03
CA PHE A 80 -6.91 -4.94 -0.74
C PHE A 80 -6.07 -5.47 0.43
N LEU A 81 -5.80 -6.77 0.48
CA LEU A 81 -5.04 -7.38 1.59
C LEU A 81 -3.60 -6.90 1.61
N LYS A 82 -2.97 -6.77 0.44
CA LYS A 82 -1.62 -6.20 0.34
C LYS A 82 -1.60 -4.73 0.80
N GLY A 83 -2.62 -3.96 0.45
CA GLY A 83 -2.78 -2.59 0.95
C GLY A 83 -2.88 -2.55 2.46
N LEU A 84 -3.72 -3.38 3.05
CA LEU A 84 -3.92 -3.45 4.50
C LEU A 84 -2.65 -3.85 5.28
N SER A 85 -1.66 -4.48 4.65
CA SER A 85 -0.42 -4.87 5.33
C SER A 85 0.29 -3.68 5.96
N PHE A 86 0.25 -2.50 5.34
CA PHE A 86 0.92 -1.30 5.87
C PHE A 86 0.23 -0.75 7.13
N PRO A 87 -1.10 -0.47 7.15
CA PRO A 87 -1.74 -0.06 8.40
C PRO A 87 -1.66 -1.13 9.49
N PHE A 88 -1.73 -2.41 9.16
CA PHE A 88 -1.53 -3.49 10.13
C PHE A 88 -0.13 -3.42 10.75
N ALA A 89 0.89 -3.17 9.93
CA ALA A 89 2.26 -3.01 10.42
C ALA A 89 2.40 -1.82 11.37
N ILE A 90 1.74 -0.69 11.08
CA ILE A 90 1.75 0.48 11.96
C ILE A 90 1.10 0.15 13.31
N ILE A 91 -0.09 -0.45 13.29
CA ILE A 91 -0.81 -0.85 14.51
C ILE A 91 0.06 -1.80 15.34
N GLY A 92 0.63 -2.81 14.70
CA GLY A 92 1.50 -3.77 15.38
C GLY A 92 2.76 -3.14 15.96
N LEU A 93 3.38 -2.21 15.22
CA LEU A 93 4.58 -1.50 15.70
C LEU A 93 4.25 -0.62 16.92
N VAL A 94 3.15 0.15 16.85
CA VAL A 94 2.69 0.97 17.99
C VAL A 94 2.44 0.08 19.20
N THR A 95 1.77 -1.06 19.00
CA THR A 95 1.52 -2.03 20.07
C THR A 95 2.84 -2.56 20.66
N ALA A 96 3.81 -2.90 19.83
CA ALA A 96 5.12 -3.38 20.32
C ALA A 96 5.85 -2.29 21.13
N LEU A 97 5.78 -1.03 20.67
CA LEU A 97 6.40 0.09 21.37
C LEU A 97 5.73 0.36 22.74
N THR A 98 4.39 0.26 22.80
CA THR A 98 3.69 0.41 24.10
C THR A 98 4.06 -0.72 25.05
N MET A 99 4.22 -1.95 24.57
CA MET A 99 4.68 -3.06 25.43
C MET A 99 6.08 -2.80 25.99
N LEU A 100 6.99 -2.24 25.17
CA LEU A 100 8.33 -1.90 25.64
C LEU A 100 8.29 -0.81 26.72
N SER A 101 7.42 0.18 26.58
CA SER A 101 7.28 1.24 27.59
C SER A 101 6.73 0.70 28.91
N ASP A 102 5.84 -0.29 28.87
CA ASP A 102 5.21 -0.86 30.05
C ASP A 102 6.14 -1.80 30.85
N LEU A 103 7.22 -2.28 30.23
CA LEU A 103 8.25 -3.04 30.95
C LEU A 103 8.91 -2.21 32.04
N SER A 104 8.87 -0.87 31.90
CA SER A 104 9.41 0.07 32.93
C SER A 104 8.38 0.48 33.97
N SER A 105 7.11 0.12 33.81
CA SER A 105 6.00 0.52 34.68
C SER A 105 5.03 -0.63 34.89
N PRO A 106 5.29 -1.55 35.82
CA PRO A 106 4.43 -2.72 36.05
C PRO A 106 3.12 -2.34 36.74
N LEU A 107 2.27 -1.58 36.07
CA LEU A 107 0.89 -1.36 36.55
C LEU A 107 0.03 -2.52 36.03
N GLY A 108 -0.80 -3.06 36.91
CA GLY A 108 -1.63 -4.22 36.60
C GLY A 108 -2.42 -4.08 35.28
N GLU A 109 -2.23 -5.01 34.39
CA GLU A 109 -2.91 -5.02 33.10
C GLU A 109 -4.37 -5.45 33.24
N SER A 110 -5.26 -4.73 32.58
CA SER A 110 -6.62 -5.24 32.38
C SER A 110 -6.60 -6.33 31.27
N THR A 111 -7.52 -7.27 31.35
CA THR A 111 -7.67 -8.34 30.34
C THR A 111 -7.83 -7.75 28.93
N GLY A 112 -8.54 -6.62 28.80
CA GLY A 112 -8.75 -5.94 27.53
C GLY A 112 -7.45 -5.45 26.91
N SER A 113 -6.53 -4.89 27.71
CA SER A 113 -5.24 -4.42 27.21
C SER A 113 -4.36 -5.60 26.73
N ALA A 114 -4.40 -6.72 27.44
CA ALA A 114 -3.66 -7.91 27.05
C ALA A 114 -4.14 -8.46 25.69
N ILE A 115 -5.47 -8.56 25.51
CA ILE A 115 -6.06 -9.01 24.25
C ILE A 115 -5.65 -8.06 23.09
N PHE A 116 -5.75 -6.74 23.30
CA PHE A 116 -5.39 -5.76 22.30
C PHE A 116 -3.92 -5.91 21.87
N ARG A 117 -3.02 -6.16 22.82
CA ARG A 117 -1.59 -6.38 22.55
C ARG A 117 -1.35 -7.63 21.70
N VAL A 118 -1.98 -8.74 22.06
CA VAL A 118 -1.85 -9.99 21.28
C VAL A 118 -2.31 -9.76 19.85
N ILE A 119 -3.48 -9.13 19.66
CA ILE A 119 -4.00 -8.83 18.33
C ILE A 119 -3.03 -7.93 17.56
N GLY A 120 -2.54 -6.85 18.21
CA GLY A 120 -1.61 -5.93 17.56
C GLY A 120 -0.32 -6.60 17.09
N LEU A 121 0.25 -7.49 17.93
CA LEU A 121 1.44 -8.25 17.52
C LEU A 121 1.15 -9.21 16.37
N LEU A 122 -0.03 -9.86 16.38
CA LEU A 122 -0.44 -10.75 15.28
C LEU A 122 -0.55 -9.99 13.96
N LEU A 123 -0.90 -8.71 13.99
CA LEU A 123 -0.99 -7.87 12.79
C LEU A 123 0.38 -7.60 12.15
N LEU A 124 1.50 -7.84 12.86
CA LEU A 124 2.85 -7.78 12.28
C LEU A 124 3.18 -9.00 11.43
N LEU A 125 2.51 -10.14 11.66
CA LEU A 125 2.86 -11.39 11.00
C LEU A 125 2.82 -11.32 9.46
N PRO A 126 1.80 -10.71 8.82
CA PRO A 126 1.81 -10.62 7.36
C PRO A 126 3.03 -9.87 6.82
N LEU A 127 3.43 -8.78 7.48
CA LEU A 127 4.63 -8.04 7.07
C LEU A 127 5.89 -8.85 7.28
N PHE A 128 6.01 -9.53 8.43
CA PHE A 128 7.16 -10.36 8.75
C PHE A 128 7.30 -11.50 7.74
N PHE A 129 6.22 -12.21 7.44
CA PHE A 129 6.25 -13.29 6.45
C PHE A 129 6.51 -12.76 5.03
N ASP A 130 5.97 -11.60 4.68
CA ASP A 130 6.24 -10.98 3.38
C ASP A 130 7.74 -10.68 3.22
N TRP A 131 8.34 -10.06 4.24
CA TRP A 131 9.78 -9.78 4.27
C TRP A 131 10.60 -11.07 4.19
N LEU A 132 10.27 -12.06 5.02
CA LEU A 132 10.96 -13.35 5.08
C LEU A 132 10.95 -14.05 3.70
N LEU A 133 9.77 -14.12 3.08
CA LEU A 133 9.61 -14.78 1.78
C LEU A 133 10.36 -14.03 0.67
N ILE A 134 10.34 -12.70 0.67
CA ILE A 134 11.12 -11.90 -0.29
C ILE A 134 12.64 -12.15 -0.09
N ARG A 135 13.07 -12.23 1.17
CA ARG A 135 14.51 -12.36 1.49
C ARG A 135 15.08 -13.74 1.15
N PHE A 136 14.32 -14.80 1.42
CA PHE A 136 14.81 -16.18 1.31
C PHE A 136 14.28 -16.94 0.08
N SER A 137 13.37 -16.37 -0.68
CA SER A 137 12.82 -17.02 -1.87
C SER A 137 13.64 -16.69 -3.11
N MET A 138 13.97 -17.67 -3.91
CA MET A 138 14.60 -17.47 -5.22
C MET A 138 13.77 -16.58 -6.14
N ALA A 139 12.44 -16.70 -6.07
CA ALA A 139 11.53 -15.93 -6.91
C ALA A 139 11.30 -14.49 -6.40
N LYS A 140 11.85 -14.13 -5.22
CA LYS A 140 11.69 -12.82 -4.58
C LYS A 140 10.23 -12.35 -4.51
N ARG A 141 9.30 -13.29 -4.30
CA ARG A 141 7.86 -13.03 -4.17
C ARG A 141 7.47 -13.01 -2.71
N GLY A 142 6.67 -12.04 -2.33
CA GLY A 142 6.13 -11.93 -0.98
C GLY A 142 4.95 -12.89 -0.73
N LEU A 143 4.42 -12.78 0.47
CA LEU A 143 3.32 -13.62 0.96
C LEU A 143 2.08 -13.52 0.06
N TRP A 144 1.63 -12.30 -0.21
CA TRP A 144 0.41 -12.08 -0.97
C TRP A 144 0.55 -12.52 -2.44
N GLU A 145 1.72 -12.33 -3.05
CA GLU A 145 1.99 -12.78 -4.42
C GLU A 145 1.85 -14.29 -4.55
N ARG A 146 2.27 -15.04 -3.51
CA ARG A 146 2.18 -16.50 -3.51
C ARG A 146 0.75 -16.97 -3.31
N ILE A 147 0.04 -16.41 -2.31
CA ILE A 147 -1.34 -16.80 -1.98
C ILE A 147 -2.27 -16.61 -3.19
N PHE A 148 -2.06 -15.52 -3.96
CA PHE A 148 -2.94 -15.17 -5.08
C PHE A 148 -2.43 -15.66 -6.44
N GLY A 149 -1.71 -16.78 -6.48
CA GLY A 149 -1.36 -17.45 -7.73
C GLY A 149 -0.18 -16.85 -8.48
N GLY A 150 0.80 -16.32 -7.76
CA GLY A 150 2.03 -15.79 -8.36
C GLY A 150 1.81 -14.48 -9.09
N VAL A 151 1.36 -13.46 -8.37
CA VAL A 151 1.05 -12.16 -8.97
C VAL A 151 2.33 -11.42 -9.38
N TRP A 152 2.30 -10.84 -10.58
CA TRP A 152 3.37 -10.03 -11.16
C TRP A 152 2.88 -8.63 -11.45
N LEU A 153 3.78 -7.66 -11.39
CA LEU A 153 3.51 -6.30 -11.84
C LEU A 153 4.02 -6.16 -13.27
N VAL A 154 3.13 -5.87 -14.21
CA VAL A 154 3.47 -5.73 -15.63
C VAL A 154 3.12 -4.32 -16.12
N ARG A 155 3.83 -3.85 -17.14
CA ARG A 155 3.45 -2.61 -17.84
C ARG A 155 2.16 -2.84 -18.60
N SER A 156 1.28 -1.85 -18.55
CA SER A 156 0.00 -1.85 -19.27
C SER A 156 0.04 -0.80 -20.37
N THR A 157 -0.38 -1.17 -21.55
CA THR A 157 -0.57 -0.20 -22.64
C THR A 157 -1.66 0.80 -22.29
N LYS A 158 -1.61 1.96 -22.93
CA LYS A 158 -2.61 3.03 -22.76
C LYS A 158 -4.01 2.48 -22.97
N THR A 159 -4.88 2.66 -22.01
CA THR A 159 -6.28 2.25 -22.16
C THR A 159 -6.95 3.22 -23.12
N GLY A 160 -7.30 2.75 -24.31
CA GLY A 160 -8.03 3.57 -25.28
C GLY A 160 -9.36 4.06 -24.68
N SER A 161 -9.66 5.34 -24.84
CA SER A 161 -10.92 5.98 -24.44
C SER A 161 -11.24 5.99 -22.94
N SER A 162 -10.27 6.41 -22.09
CA SER A 162 -10.60 6.77 -20.72
C SER A 162 -11.53 8.01 -20.71
N LYS A 163 -12.67 7.92 -20.02
CA LYS A 163 -13.66 9.00 -19.88
C LYS A 163 -13.62 9.61 -18.47
N GLY A 164 -13.96 10.87 -18.39
CA GLY A 164 -14.12 11.56 -17.11
C GLY A 164 -12.80 11.74 -16.34
N TRP A 165 -12.81 11.47 -15.04
CA TRP A 165 -11.67 11.68 -14.15
C TRP A 165 -10.48 10.75 -14.46
N LEU A 166 -10.74 9.57 -15.05
CA LEU A 166 -9.67 8.66 -15.50
C LEU A 166 -8.77 9.33 -16.56
N LYS A 167 -9.35 10.19 -17.42
CA LYS A 167 -8.58 10.96 -18.39
C LYS A 167 -7.55 11.88 -17.73
N ARG A 168 -7.90 12.47 -16.58
CA ARG A 168 -6.96 13.30 -15.82
C ARG A 168 -5.79 12.48 -15.25
N LEU A 169 -6.06 11.26 -14.77
CA LEU A 169 -5.00 10.35 -14.30
C LEU A 169 -4.10 9.90 -15.46
N ASP A 170 -4.66 9.65 -16.65
CA ASP A 170 -3.88 9.32 -17.84
C ASP A 170 -2.98 10.51 -18.26
N GLN A 171 -3.47 11.75 -18.12
CA GLN A 171 -2.66 12.94 -18.38
C GLN A 171 -1.49 13.06 -17.38
N LEU A 172 -1.71 12.73 -16.10
CA LEU A 172 -0.63 12.67 -15.11
C LEU A 172 0.39 11.59 -15.47
N SER A 173 -0.07 10.46 -16.00
CA SER A 173 0.80 9.39 -16.48
C SER A 173 1.65 9.86 -17.67
N ASP A 174 1.05 10.57 -18.65
CA ASP A 174 1.78 11.15 -19.78
C ASP A 174 2.85 12.16 -19.30
N TYR A 175 2.50 12.98 -18.32
CA TYR A 175 3.44 13.93 -17.72
C TYR A 175 4.60 13.23 -17.02
N ALA A 176 4.29 12.19 -16.23
CA ALA A 176 5.31 11.42 -15.51
C ALA A 176 6.27 10.71 -16.49
N GLU A 177 5.73 10.21 -17.61
CA GLU A 177 6.53 9.57 -18.67
C GLU A 177 7.47 10.59 -19.34
N LYS A 178 6.96 11.78 -19.69
CA LYS A 178 7.76 12.86 -20.28
C LYS A 178 8.89 13.33 -19.36
N ARG A 179 8.71 13.24 -18.05
CA ARG A 179 9.72 13.60 -17.04
C ARG A 179 10.68 12.44 -16.72
N GLY A 180 10.54 11.30 -17.36
CA GLY A 180 11.39 10.14 -17.13
C GLY A 180 11.12 9.41 -15.81
N LEU A 181 10.05 9.76 -15.09
CA LEU A 181 9.71 9.12 -13.81
C LEU A 181 9.23 7.69 -13.97
N LEU A 182 8.83 7.31 -15.19
CA LEU A 182 8.38 5.96 -15.52
C LEU A 182 9.45 5.16 -16.29
N SER A 183 10.57 5.79 -16.68
CA SER A 183 11.68 5.06 -17.28
C SER A 183 12.43 4.34 -16.16
N GLU A 184 12.23 3.06 -16.00
CA GLU A 184 13.24 2.21 -15.38
C GLU A 184 14.42 2.19 -16.34
N LYS A 185 15.62 2.49 -15.86
CA LYS A 185 16.83 2.13 -16.59
C LYS A 185 16.65 0.68 -17.02
N GLU A 186 16.81 0.42 -18.31
CA GLU A 186 16.97 -0.93 -18.82
C GLU A 186 18.26 -1.46 -18.18
N GLU A 187 18.13 -2.03 -16.99
CA GLU A 187 19.21 -2.82 -16.40
C GLU A 187 19.21 -4.15 -17.15
N ASP A 188 20.15 -4.20 -18.06
CA ASP A 188 20.68 -5.42 -18.67
C ASP A 188 19.64 -6.43 -19.19
N THR A 189 19.30 -6.28 -20.45
CA THR A 189 19.03 -7.48 -21.25
C THR A 189 20.27 -8.36 -21.17
N VAL A 190 20.25 -9.32 -20.28
CA VAL A 190 21.21 -10.42 -20.29
C VAL A 190 21.04 -11.07 -21.66
N ASN A 191 22.00 -10.84 -22.52
CA ASN A 191 22.12 -11.61 -23.76
C ASN A 191 22.37 -13.06 -23.35
N LEU A 192 21.31 -13.85 -23.35
CA LEU A 192 21.40 -15.29 -23.27
C LEU A 192 21.67 -15.79 -24.71
N ASP A 193 22.91 -15.70 -25.14
CA ASP A 193 23.39 -16.44 -26.30
C ASP A 193 23.64 -17.89 -25.88
#